data_8eb1950a3bb7c9658cc859ac98b58965
#
_entry.id   8eb1950a3bb7c9658cc859ac98b58965
#
_cell.length_a   1.000
_cell.length_b   1.000
_cell.length_c   1.000
_cell.angle_alpha   90.00
_cell.angle_beta   90.00
_cell.angle_gamma   90.00
#
_symmetry.space_group_name_H-M   'P 1'
#
loop_
_entity.id
_entity.type
_entity.pdbx_description
1 polymer ?
#
loop_
_entity_poly.entity_id
_entity_poly.type
_entity_poly.pdbx_seq_one_letter_code
_entity_poly.pdbx_strand_id
1 'polypeptide(L)'
;MGVAEYVRALLASDKLGPQVRHHRCEPARAAVYAESRLPWPAAIRRTLEERGLSGLYSHQALATDHIRAGHSVVVATPTASGKSLIYNLPVLERHLRDSEARALYLFPLKALAQDQLAGLQRLVSGWPEEARLTAALYDGDTSDHFRRKIRRDPPTVLISNPEMLHLALRAAP
;
A
#
# COMPACT_ATOMS: atom_id res chain seq x y z
N MET A 1 -1.38 8.41 -30.65
CA MET A 1 -2.83 8.62 -30.53
C MET A 1 -3.19 8.67 -29.06
N GLY A 2 -3.71 9.80 -28.59
CA GLY A 2 -4.15 9.97 -27.19
C GLY A 2 -5.53 9.36 -26.95
N VAL A 3 -5.90 9.12 -25.67
CA VAL A 3 -7.20 8.51 -25.31
C VAL A 3 -8.39 9.29 -25.88
N ALA A 4 -8.36 10.62 -25.82
CA ALA A 4 -9.42 11.46 -26.36
C ALA A 4 -9.59 11.34 -27.89
N GLU A 5 -8.48 11.17 -28.61
CA GLU A 5 -8.46 10.95 -30.06
C GLU A 5 -9.00 9.56 -30.41
N TYR A 6 -8.59 8.54 -29.65
CA TYR A 6 -9.11 7.18 -29.80
C TYR A 6 -10.63 7.12 -29.57
N VAL A 7 -11.13 7.75 -28.50
CA VAL A 7 -12.56 7.79 -28.19
C VAL A 7 -13.34 8.50 -29.31
N ARG A 8 -12.84 9.62 -29.84
CA ARG A 8 -13.47 10.31 -30.96
C ARG A 8 -13.54 9.42 -32.21
N ALA A 9 -12.42 8.74 -32.55
CA ALA A 9 -12.38 7.83 -33.69
C ALA A 9 -13.34 6.65 -33.53
N LEU A 10 -13.43 6.11 -32.29
CA LEU A 10 -14.37 5.03 -31.96
C LEU A 10 -15.83 5.46 -32.16
N LEU A 11 -16.19 6.63 -31.64
CA LEU A 11 -17.56 7.16 -31.75
C LEU A 11 -17.93 7.52 -33.21
N ALA A 12 -16.95 7.95 -34.00
CA ALA A 12 -17.13 8.29 -35.43
C ALA A 12 -17.12 7.06 -36.36
N SER A 13 -16.81 5.86 -35.85
CA SER A 13 -16.77 4.64 -36.66
C SER A 13 -18.19 4.16 -37.00
N ASP A 14 -18.48 3.96 -38.28
CA ASP A 14 -19.76 3.41 -38.78
C ASP A 14 -20.07 2.03 -38.18
N LYS A 15 -19.03 1.21 -37.92
CA LYS A 15 -19.17 -0.13 -37.37
C LYS A 15 -19.25 -0.17 -35.84
N LEU A 16 -18.45 0.64 -35.15
CA LEU A 16 -18.28 0.57 -33.69
C LEU A 16 -19.09 1.66 -32.95
N GLY A 17 -19.24 2.83 -33.56
CA GLY A 17 -20.01 3.94 -32.96
C GLY A 17 -21.42 3.54 -32.52
N PRO A 18 -22.22 2.87 -33.38
CA PRO A 18 -23.57 2.43 -33.01
C PRO A 18 -23.63 1.40 -31.85
N GLN A 19 -22.51 0.76 -31.53
CA GLN A 19 -22.41 -0.21 -30.40
C GLN A 19 -22.14 0.48 -29.07
N VAL A 20 -21.68 1.74 -29.07
CA VAL A 20 -21.46 2.52 -27.85
C VAL A 20 -22.81 2.97 -27.30
N ARG A 21 -23.22 2.40 -26.18
CA ARG A 21 -24.49 2.68 -25.52
C ARG A 21 -24.41 3.82 -24.53
N HIS A 22 -23.23 4.07 -23.99
CA HIS A 22 -22.99 5.15 -23.03
C HIS A 22 -21.53 5.60 -23.10
N HIS A 23 -21.31 6.91 -23.06
CA HIS A 23 -20.00 7.51 -22.91
C HIS A 23 -20.07 8.61 -21.87
N ARG A 24 -19.31 8.48 -20.80
CA ARG A 24 -19.19 9.47 -19.73
C ARG A 24 -17.73 9.95 -19.65
N CYS A 25 -17.54 11.25 -19.72
CA CYS A 25 -16.26 11.88 -19.46
C CYS A 25 -16.29 12.51 -18.07
N GLU A 26 -15.40 12.07 -17.20
CA GLU A 26 -15.23 12.70 -15.90
C GLU A 26 -14.17 13.78 -15.99
N PRO A 27 -14.44 15.01 -15.54
CA PRO A 27 -13.47 16.08 -15.55
C PRO A 27 -12.32 15.76 -14.59
N ALA A 28 -11.11 16.26 -14.91
CA ALA A 28 -9.97 16.19 -14.00
C ALA A 28 -10.32 16.91 -12.68
N ARG A 29 -9.99 16.28 -11.58
CA ARG A 29 -10.10 16.88 -10.24
C ARG A 29 -8.73 17.30 -9.77
N ALA A 30 -8.62 18.51 -9.25
CA ALA A 30 -7.39 18.98 -8.62
C ALA A 30 -7.05 18.11 -7.40
N ALA A 31 -5.77 17.79 -7.25
CA ALA A 31 -5.28 17.13 -6.06
C ALA A 31 -5.32 18.09 -4.87
N VAL A 32 -5.81 17.62 -3.73
CA VAL A 32 -5.80 18.37 -2.47
C VAL A 32 -4.74 17.76 -1.57
N TYR A 33 -3.68 18.50 -1.32
CA TYR A 33 -2.57 18.10 -0.44
C TYR A 33 -2.76 18.68 0.95
N ALA A 34 -2.18 18.01 1.94
CA ALA A 34 -2.10 18.50 3.32
C ALA A 34 -0.80 18.00 3.97
N GLU A 35 -0.31 18.75 4.91
CA GLU A 35 0.80 18.32 5.76
C GLU A 35 0.30 17.52 6.96
N SER A 36 1.09 16.55 7.38
CA SER A 36 0.87 15.82 8.63
C SER A 36 1.13 16.75 9.82
N ARG A 37 0.36 16.60 10.90
CA ARG A 37 0.50 17.40 12.12
C ARG A 37 1.87 17.33 12.76
N LEU A 38 2.52 16.17 12.64
CA LEU A 38 3.88 15.98 13.14
C LEU A 38 4.80 15.69 11.94
N PRO A 39 6.03 16.22 11.93
CA PRO A 39 6.98 15.95 10.86
C PRO A 39 7.34 14.46 10.80
N TRP A 40 7.55 13.97 9.60
CA TRP A 40 8.05 12.62 9.38
C TRP A 40 9.55 12.53 9.68
N PRO A 41 10.06 11.38 10.16
CA PRO A 41 11.49 11.13 10.27
C PRO A 41 12.24 11.42 8.95
N ALA A 42 13.50 11.83 9.04
CA ALA A 42 14.30 12.22 7.88
C ALA A 42 14.39 11.12 6.80
N ALA A 43 14.50 9.85 7.21
CA ALA A 43 14.52 8.72 6.28
C ALA A 43 13.23 8.62 5.46
N ILE A 44 12.06 8.80 6.09
CA ILE A 44 10.76 8.78 5.41
C ILE A 44 10.63 9.97 4.47
N ARG A 45 11.00 11.18 4.91
CA ARG A 45 10.95 12.38 4.06
C ARG A 45 11.79 12.20 2.79
N ARG A 46 13.04 11.75 2.96
CA ARG A 46 13.93 11.44 1.82
C ARG A 46 13.30 10.43 0.86
N THR A 47 12.73 9.36 1.40
CA THR A 47 12.04 8.33 0.58
C THR A 47 10.88 8.92 -0.24
N LEU A 48 10.09 9.82 0.34
CA LEU A 48 9.00 10.49 -0.38
C LEU A 48 9.53 11.43 -1.46
N GLU A 49 10.56 12.23 -1.15
CA GLU A 49 11.22 13.16 -2.08
C GLU A 49 11.85 12.43 -3.28
N GLU A 50 12.62 11.36 -3.04
CA GLU A 50 13.24 10.53 -4.09
C GLU A 50 12.22 9.90 -5.04
N ARG A 51 10.97 9.76 -4.60
CA ARG A 51 9.84 9.26 -5.40
C ARG A 51 8.99 10.35 -6.04
N GLY A 52 9.40 11.59 -5.92
CA GLY A 52 8.65 12.74 -6.45
C GLY A 52 7.34 13.00 -5.71
N LEU A 53 7.19 12.51 -4.49
CA LEU A 53 6.03 12.74 -3.64
C LEU A 53 6.28 13.99 -2.79
N SER A 54 5.95 15.15 -3.35
CA SER A 54 6.15 16.45 -2.69
C SER A 54 5.19 16.72 -1.53
N GLY A 55 4.17 15.89 -1.32
CA GLY A 55 3.19 16.03 -0.24
C GLY A 55 2.24 14.84 -0.20
N LEU A 56 1.55 14.69 0.91
CA LEU A 56 0.48 13.71 1.07
C LEU A 56 -0.84 14.31 0.59
N TYR A 57 -1.68 13.50 -0.02
CA TYR A 57 -3.07 13.89 -0.21
C TYR A 57 -3.74 14.12 1.14
N SER A 58 -4.72 15.03 1.19
CA SER A 58 -5.40 15.41 2.43
C SER A 58 -5.95 14.20 3.22
N HIS A 59 -6.51 13.21 2.52
CA HIS A 59 -7.01 11.98 3.16
C HIS A 59 -5.87 11.10 3.70
N GLN A 60 -4.68 11.10 3.06
CA GLN A 60 -3.51 10.37 3.54
C GLN A 60 -2.96 11.03 4.81
N ALA A 61 -2.78 12.36 4.80
CA ALA A 61 -2.31 13.11 5.96
C ALA A 61 -3.25 12.93 7.16
N LEU A 62 -4.56 13.11 6.95
CA LEU A 62 -5.56 12.93 8.00
C LEU A 62 -5.55 11.51 8.58
N ALA A 63 -5.56 10.49 7.73
CA ALA A 63 -5.58 9.10 8.18
C ALA A 63 -4.30 8.72 8.94
N THR A 64 -3.11 9.13 8.43
CA THR A 64 -1.84 8.87 9.11
C THR A 64 -1.75 9.58 10.45
N ASP A 65 -2.25 10.81 10.58
CA ASP A 65 -2.29 11.53 11.84
C ASP A 65 -3.15 10.82 12.89
N HIS A 66 -4.30 10.27 12.50
CA HIS A 66 -5.12 9.45 13.40
C HIS A 66 -4.40 8.16 13.83
N ILE A 67 -3.73 7.46 12.90
CA ILE A 67 -2.96 6.25 13.24
C ILE A 67 -1.82 6.59 14.21
N ARG A 68 -1.09 7.68 13.98
CA ARG A 68 -0.01 8.16 14.85
C ARG A 68 -0.50 8.58 16.24
N ALA A 69 -1.76 8.99 16.36
CA ALA A 69 -2.44 9.25 17.62
C ALA A 69 -2.98 7.97 18.31
N GLY A 70 -2.76 6.78 17.73
CA GLY A 70 -3.20 5.50 18.30
C GLY A 70 -4.64 5.10 17.96
N HIS A 71 -5.28 5.77 17.01
CA HIS A 71 -6.66 5.46 16.62
C HIS A 71 -6.69 4.39 15.53
N SER A 72 -7.74 3.56 15.55
CA SER A 72 -8.11 2.71 14.42
C SER A 72 -8.76 3.56 13.33
N VAL A 73 -8.42 3.27 12.05
CA VAL A 73 -8.87 4.07 10.91
C VAL A 73 -9.47 3.18 9.83
N VAL A 74 -10.58 3.62 9.26
CA VAL A 74 -11.17 3.05 8.03
C VAL A 74 -11.09 4.09 6.93
N VAL A 75 -10.51 3.72 5.78
CA VAL A 75 -10.33 4.62 4.62
C VAL A 75 -11.12 4.10 3.43
N ALA A 76 -12.20 4.79 3.10
CA ALA A 76 -13.05 4.52 1.94
C ALA A 76 -12.80 5.58 0.86
N THR A 77 -11.84 5.34 -0.02
CA THR A 77 -11.52 6.21 -1.16
C THR A 77 -11.45 5.38 -2.45
N PRO A 78 -11.62 5.99 -3.64
CA PRO A 78 -11.50 5.28 -4.92
C PRO A 78 -10.19 4.49 -5.05
N THR A 79 -10.15 3.55 -5.99
CA THR A 79 -8.91 2.86 -6.39
C THR A 79 -7.86 3.87 -6.87
N ALA A 80 -6.58 3.52 -6.77
CA ALA A 80 -5.45 4.35 -7.15
C ALA A 80 -5.34 5.71 -6.40
N SER A 81 -5.95 5.84 -5.23
CA SER A 81 -5.84 7.05 -4.38
C SER A 81 -4.63 7.04 -3.43
N GLY A 82 -3.70 6.12 -3.61
CA GLY A 82 -2.48 6.04 -2.80
C GLY A 82 -2.68 5.54 -1.35
N LYS A 83 -3.73 4.74 -1.09
CA LYS A 83 -4.03 4.19 0.25
C LYS A 83 -2.87 3.45 0.90
N SER A 84 -1.98 2.83 0.11
CA SER A 84 -0.83 2.09 0.65
C SER A 84 0.12 2.94 1.49
N LEU A 85 0.27 4.23 1.21
CA LEU A 85 1.07 5.12 2.05
C LEU A 85 0.46 5.30 3.44
N ILE A 86 -0.87 5.24 3.59
CA ILE A 86 -1.57 5.45 4.85
C ILE A 86 -1.15 4.43 5.92
N TYR A 87 -0.96 3.17 5.54
CA TYR A 87 -0.52 2.13 6.48
C TYR A 87 0.99 1.89 6.45
N ASN A 88 1.65 2.11 5.31
CA ASN A 88 3.09 1.93 5.23
C ASN A 88 3.86 3.00 6.03
N LEU A 89 3.52 4.29 5.91
CA LEU A 89 4.28 5.35 6.57
C LEU A 89 4.31 5.22 8.11
N PRO A 90 3.17 4.97 8.81
CA PRO A 90 3.21 4.74 10.26
C PRO A 90 3.98 3.48 10.67
N VAL A 91 3.92 2.41 9.88
CA VAL A 91 4.69 1.18 10.13
C VAL A 91 6.20 1.44 9.99
N LEU A 92 6.59 2.16 8.94
CA LEU A 92 7.99 2.57 8.74
C LEU A 92 8.48 3.48 9.87
N GLU A 93 7.67 4.45 10.30
CA GLU A 93 8.00 5.32 11.42
C GLU A 93 8.14 4.54 12.72
N ARG A 94 7.24 3.59 12.98
CA ARG A 94 7.32 2.73 14.16
C ARG A 94 8.57 1.87 14.16
N HIS A 95 8.92 1.28 13.02
CA HIS A 95 10.14 0.48 12.85
C HIS A 95 11.41 1.30 13.10
N LEU A 96 11.47 2.55 12.61
CA LEU A 96 12.62 3.44 12.87
C LEU A 96 12.80 3.81 14.35
N ARG A 97 11.72 3.78 15.13
CA ARG A 97 11.75 4.04 16.59
C ARG A 97 11.99 2.80 17.42
N ASP A 98 11.57 1.65 16.92
CA ASP A 98 11.55 0.37 17.62
C ASP A 98 11.71 -0.76 16.60
N SER A 99 12.93 -1.29 16.51
CA SER A 99 13.27 -2.37 15.57
C SER A 99 12.54 -3.69 15.88
N GLU A 100 12.03 -3.85 17.11
CA GLU A 100 11.24 -5.02 17.51
C GLU A 100 9.75 -4.88 17.14
N ALA A 101 9.31 -3.70 16.69
CA ALA A 101 7.93 -3.52 16.24
C ALA A 101 7.60 -4.42 15.05
N ARG A 102 6.43 -5.02 15.06
CA ARG A 102 5.94 -5.91 14.01
C ARG A 102 4.60 -5.43 13.48
N ALA A 103 4.36 -5.65 12.20
CA ALA A 103 3.10 -5.34 11.54
C ALA A 103 2.55 -6.56 10.79
N LEU A 104 1.25 -6.76 10.88
CA LEU A 104 0.53 -7.77 10.12
C LEU A 104 -0.34 -7.09 9.05
N TYR A 105 -0.10 -7.44 7.79
CA TYR A 105 -0.90 -6.99 6.65
C TYR A 105 -1.77 -8.15 6.17
N LEU A 106 -3.05 -7.91 6.01
CA LEU A 106 -4.01 -8.90 5.52
C LEU A 106 -4.61 -8.46 4.18
N PHE A 107 -4.36 -9.25 3.14
CA PHE A 107 -4.92 -9.01 1.82
C PHE A 107 -5.74 -10.22 1.36
N PRO A 108 -6.91 -10.01 0.73
CA PRO A 108 -7.79 -11.10 0.33
C PRO A 108 -7.27 -11.91 -0.85
N LEU A 109 -6.37 -11.33 -1.67
CA LEU A 109 -5.85 -11.92 -2.90
C LEU A 109 -4.33 -12.06 -2.86
N LYS A 110 -3.81 -13.23 -3.24
CA LYS A 110 -2.36 -13.51 -3.33
C LYS A 110 -1.63 -12.52 -4.24
N ALA A 111 -2.17 -12.24 -5.43
CA ALA A 111 -1.56 -11.30 -6.36
C ALA A 111 -1.43 -9.89 -5.75
N LEU A 112 -2.46 -9.43 -5.03
CA LEU A 112 -2.42 -8.16 -4.33
C LEU A 112 -1.36 -8.17 -3.21
N ALA A 113 -1.27 -9.25 -2.44
CA ALA A 113 -0.27 -9.40 -1.38
C ALA A 113 1.17 -9.34 -1.95
N GLN A 114 1.43 -10.01 -3.08
CA GLN A 114 2.71 -9.98 -3.77
C GLN A 114 3.04 -8.57 -4.30
N ASP A 115 2.07 -7.87 -4.90
CA ASP A 115 2.25 -6.52 -5.38
C ASP A 115 2.53 -5.52 -4.23
N GLN A 116 1.83 -5.67 -3.10
CA GLN A 116 2.06 -4.86 -1.91
C GLN A 116 3.42 -5.15 -1.26
N LEU A 117 3.88 -6.41 -1.24
CA LEU A 117 5.24 -6.75 -0.81
C LEU A 117 6.29 -6.06 -1.71
N ALA A 118 6.16 -6.20 -3.02
CA ALA A 118 7.07 -5.56 -3.96
C ALA A 118 7.03 -4.02 -3.85
N GLY A 119 5.85 -3.44 -3.62
CA GLY A 119 5.66 -2.01 -3.39
C GLY A 119 6.38 -1.52 -2.13
N LEU A 120 6.23 -2.25 -1.02
CA LEU A 120 6.92 -1.95 0.24
C LEU A 120 8.44 -2.06 0.11
N GLN A 121 8.94 -3.13 -0.52
CA GLN A 121 10.37 -3.32 -0.77
C GLN A 121 10.95 -2.19 -1.63
N ARG A 122 10.25 -1.81 -2.70
CA ARG A 122 10.64 -0.63 -3.48
C ARG A 122 10.64 0.64 -2.64
N LEU A 123 9.65 0.82 -1.75
CA LEU A 123 9.55 2.02 -0.92
C LEU A 123 10.78 2.23 -0.04
N VAL A 124 11.37 1.17 0.49
CA VAL A 124 12.53 1.20 1.39
C VAL A 124 13.86 0.81 0.73
N SER A 125 13.91 0.66 -0.59
CA SER A 125 15.10 0.14 -1.30
C SER A 125 16.36 1.00 -1.13
N GLY A 126 16.21 2.30 -0.86
CA GLY A 126 17.31 3.23 -0.59
C GLY A 126 17.74 3.33 0.88
N TRP A 127 17.13 2.55 1.77
CA TRP A 127 17.45 2.61 3.19
C TRP A 127 18.76 1.86 3.50
N PRO A 128 19.58 2.38 4.44
CA PRO A 128 20.78 1.70 4.90
C PRO A 128 20.44 0.37 5.58
N GLU A 129 21.40 -0.55 5.61
CA GLU A 129 21.18 -1.92 6.07
C GLU A 129 20.70 -1.98 7.53
N GLU A 130 21.19 -1.07 8.37
CA GLU A 130 20.86 -0.97 9.80
C GLU A 130 19.38 -0.56 10.03
N ALA A 131 18.78 0.17 9.08
CA ALA A 131 17.39 0.58 9.11
C ALA A 131 16.50 -0.32 8.25
N ARG A 132 17.03 -1.41 7.69
CA ARG A 132 16.33 -2.25 6.71
C ARG A 132 15.15 -2.97 7.33
N LEU A 133 13.99 -2.68 6.78
CA LEU A 133 12.77 -3.38 7.13
C LEU A 133 12.72 -4.74 6.42
N THR A 134 12.41 -5.81 7.15
CA THR A 134 12.17 -7.13 6.58
C THR A 134 10.68 -7.36 6.35
N ALA A 135 10.33 -7.97 5.21
CA ALA A 135 8.94 -8.31 4.91
C ALA A 135 8.85 -9.70 4.27
N ALA A 136 7.85 -10.47 4.63
CA ALA A 136 7.62 -11.80 4.08
C ALA A 136 6.15 -12.09 3.85
N LEU A 137 5.87 -12.93 2.83
CA LEU A 137 4.55 -13.52 2.59
C LEU A 137 4.40 -14.80 3.43
N TYR A 138 3.21 -14.96 3.99
CA TYR A 138 2.78 -16.18 4.67
C TYR A 138 1.39 -16.57 4.16
N ASP A 139 1.37 -17.50 3.20
CA ASP A 139 0.16 -17.96 2.53
C ASP A 139 0.15 -19.49 2.36
N GLY A 140 -0.84 -20.01 1.60
CA GLY A 140 -0.98 -21.44 1.34
C GLY A 140 0.22 -22.05 0.62
N ASP A 141 0.95 -21.28 -0.19
CA ASP A 141 2.09 -21.74 -0.98
C ASP A 141 3.43 -21.63 -0.22
N THR A 142 3.41 -21.01 0.97
CA THR A 142 4.60 -20.89 1.81
C THR A 142 5.03 -22.27 2.31
N SER A 143 6.24 -22.70 1.94
CA SER A 143 6.78 -24.01 2.33
C SER A 143 6.96 -24.14 3.85
N ASP A 144 6.93 -25.36 4.36
CA ASP A 144 7.12 -25.63 5.81
C ASP A 144 8.47 -25.15 6.34
N HIS A 145 9.51 -25.17 5.51
CA HIS A 145 10.79 -24.61 5.85
C HIS A 145 10.70 -23.09 6.12
N PHE A 146 10.06 -22.35 5.21
CA PHE A 146 9.86 -20.90 5.36
C PHE A 146 8.90 -20.57 6.50
N ARG A 147 7.86 -21.37 6.73
CA ARG A 147 6.96 -21.23 7.86
C ARG A 147 7.70 -21.36 9.20
N ARG A 148 8.61 -22.35 9.31
CA ARG A 148 9.46 -22.49 10.51
C ARG A 148 10.42 -21.33 10.67
N LYS A 149 11.03 -20.84 9.58
CA LYS A 149 11.90 -19.67 9.61
C LYS A 149 11.18 -18.43 10.11
N ILE A 150 10.00 -18.12 9.53
CA ILE A 150 9.18 -16.96 9.93
C ILE A 150 8.77 -17.04 11.42
N ARG A 151 8.44 -18.23 11.92
CA ARG A 151 8.09 -18.41 13.35
C ARG A 151 9.29 -18.20 14.27
N ARG A 152 10.48 -18.61 13.87
CA ARG A 152 11.70 -18.47 14.67
C ARG A 152 12.23 -17.03 14.63
N ASP A 153 12.14 -16.38 13.48
CA ASP A 153 12.65 -15.05 13.21
C ASP A 153 11.58 -14.26 12.41
N PRO A 154 10.60 -13.66 13.12
CA PRO A 154 9.49 -12.97 12.48
C PRO A 154 9.95 -11.71 11.75
N PRO A 155 9.53 -11.48 10.49
CA PRO A 155 9.85 -10.26 9.76
C PRO A 155 9.18 -9.04 10.41
N THR A 156 9.68 -7.86 10.12
CA THR A 156 9.05 -6.60 10.54
C THR A 156 7.62 -6.49 10.02
N VAL A 157 7.39 -6.88 8.76
CA VAL A 157 6.05 -6.92 8.16
C VAL A 157 5.74 -8.33 7.68
N LEU A 158 4.74 -8.95 8.30
CA LEU A 158 4.18 -10.21 7.84
C LEU A 158 2.95 -9.92 6.97
N ILE A 159 2.97 -10.40 5.74
CA ILE A 159 1.85 -10.26 4.81
C ILE A 159 1.16 -11.60 4.65
N SER A 160 -0.15 -11.64 4.88
CA SER A 160 -0.93 -12.87 4.84
C SER A 160 -2.35 -12.60 4.29
N ASN A 161 -3.22 -13.59 4.41
CA ASN A 161 -4.62 -13.46 4.09
C ASN A 161 -5.51 -13.89 5.29
N PRO A 162 -6.80 -13.51 5.30
CA PRO A 162 -7.70 -13.84 6.41
C PRO A 162 -7.86 -15.34 6.65
N GLU A 163 -7.81 -16.18 5.61
CA GLU A 163 -7.91 -17.63 5.72
C GLU A 163 -6.73 -18.23 6.48
N MET A 164 -5.50 -17.82 6.11
CA MET A 164 -4.29 -18.26 6.81
C MET A 164 -4.26 -17.81 8.27
N LEU A 165 -4.70 -16.58 8.54
CA LEU A 165 -4.83 -16.10 9.92
C LEU A 165 -5.82 -16.96 10.72
N HIS A 166 -6.99 -17.28 10.14
CA HIS A 166 -7.98 -18.14 10.76
C HIS A 166 -7.41 -19.54 11.07
N LEU A 167 -6.70 -20.16 10.12
CA LEU A 167 -6.05 -21.45 10.32
C LEU A 167 -4.98 -21.40 11.41
N ALA A 168 -4.17 -20.33 11.44
CA ALA A 168 -3.14 -20.17 12.45
C ALA A 168 -3.72 -20.01 13.87
N LEU A 169 -4.80 -19.26 14.02
CA LEU A 169 -5.49 -19.08 15.31
C LEU A 169 -6.15 -20.37 15.83
N ARG A 170 -6.64 -21.24 14.91
CA ARG A 170 -7.22 -22.54 15.30
C ARG A 170 -6.17 -23.58 15.67
N ALA A 171 -4.96 -23.46 15.14
CA ALA A 171 -3.84 -24.36 15.41
C ALA A 171 -3.01 -23.95 16.65
N ALA A 172 -3.30 -22.80 17.24
CA ALA A 172 -2.67 -22.37 18.48
C ALA A 172 -3.26 -23.20 19.64
N PRO A 173 -2.42 -23.77 20.54
CA PRO A 173 -2.87 -24.57 21.68
C PRO A 173 -3.62 -23.72 22.71
#